data_cf0596bfcd901af3b6973dea48483380
#
_entry.id   cf0596bfcd901af3b6973dea48483380
#
_cell.length_a   1.000
_cell.length_b   1.000
_cell.length_c   1.000
_cell.angle_alpha   90.00
_cell.angle_beta   90.00
_cell.angle_gamma   90.00
#
_symmetry.space_group_name_H-M   'P 1'
#
loop_
_entity.id
_entity.type
_entity.pdbx_description
1 polymer ?
#
loop_
_entity_poly.entity_id
_entity_poly.type
_entity_poly.pdbx_seq_one_letter_code
_entity_poly.pdbx_strand_id
1 'polypeptide(L)'
;MLLWIFFPKHIAATPKELSSTNEIWVITDPHYLSPELHDQDVAFQKMQNTAAGKDLVYSKERMEALVAQVESERPKVLIVSGDMTFNGEYQSFIELAEFFKRIEALGTTVLVEPGNHDIADGWSRKFQGNENYKIKQMTAAD
;
A
#
# COMPACT_ATOMS: atom_id res chain seq x y z
N MET A 1 -62.04 8.90 6.62
CA MET A 1 -61.14 8.53 5.53
C MET A 1 -59.75 8.25 6.16
N LEU A 2 -59.45 6.94 6.42
CA LEU A 2 -58.19 6.56 7.07
C LEU A 2 -57.11 6.39 6.00
N LEU A 3 -56.07 7.20 6.09
CA LEU A 3 -54.89 7.12 5.19
C LEU A 3 -53.90 6.08 5.74
N TRP A 4 -53.79 4.92 5.06
CA TRP A 4 -52.76 3.92 5.38
C TRP A 4 -51.43 4.36 4.76
N ILE A 5 -50.44 4.74 5.60
CA ILE A 5 -49.09 5.00 5.14
C ILE A 5 -48.32 3.67 5.14
N PHE A 6 -48.03 3.14 3.96
CA PHE A 6 -47.14 1.99 3.78
C PHE A 6 -45.69 2.46 3.93
N PHE A 7 -45.05 2.11 5.03
CA PHE A 7 -43.60 2.18 5.13
C PHE A 7 -43.00 1.00 4.37
N PRO A 8 -42.10 1.21 3.39
CA PRO A 8 -41.40 0.10 2.78
C PRO A 8 -40.52 -0.57 3.86
N LYS A 9 -40.71 -1.88 4.06
CA LYS A 9 -39.79 -2.69 4.86
C LYS A 9 -38.42 -2.54 4.23
N HIS A 10 -37.48 -1.94 4.96
CA HIS A 10 -36.07 -2.03 4.59
C HIS A 10 -35.71 -3.50 4.54
N ILE A 11 -35.47 -4.05 3.34
CA ILE A 11 -34.84 -5.34 3.15
C ILE A 11 -33.40 -5.13 3.58
N ALA A 12 -33.08 -5.51 4.81
CA ALA A 12 -31.69 -5.62 5.22
C ALA A 12 -31.05 -6.66 4.29
N ALA A 13 -30.13 -6.21 3.44
CA ALA A 13 -29.31 -7.14 2.68
C ALA A 13 -28.61 -8.05 3.68
N THR A 14 -28.83 -9.35 3.58
CA THR A 14 -28.10 -10.35 4.35
C THR A 14 -26.63 -10.16 4.01
N PRO A 15 -25.73 -10.01 5.01
CA PRO A 15 -24.31 -9.94 4.70
C PRO A 15 -23.94 -11.19 3.91
N LYS A 16 -23.45 -11.00 2.68
CA LYS A 16 -22.88 -12.10 1.91
C LYS A 16 -21.70 -12.62 2.73
N GLU A 17 -21.75 -13.85 3.22
CA GLU A 17 -20.58 -14.51 3.77
C GLU A 17 -19.51 -14.51 2.68
N LEU A 18 -18.49 -13.66 2.85
CA LEU A 18 -17.32 -13.62 1.99
C LEU A 18 -16.49 -14.86 2.34
N SER A 19 -16.72 -15.96 1.60
CA SER A 19 -15.81 -17.11 1.66
C SER A 19 -14.47 -16.71 1.05
N SER A 20 -13.37 -17.06 1.71
CA SER A 20 -12.04 -16.88 1.11
C SER A 20 -11.96 -17.65 -0.20
N THR A 21 -11.47 -17.02 -1.24
CA THR A 21 -11.16 -17.71 -2.50
C THR A 21 -9.90 -18.55 -2.32
N ASN A 22 -9.69 -19.57 -3.16
CA ASN A 22 -8.43 -20.31 -3.20
C ASN A 22 -7.36 -19.61 -4.07
N GLU A 23 -7.57 -18.33 -4.37
CA GLU A 23 -6.69 -17.55 -5.23
C GLU A 23 -5.41 -17.17 -4.50
N ILE A 24 -4.32 -17.16 -5.27
CA ILE A 24 -3.02 -16.62 -4.88
C ILE A 24 -2.79 -15.38 -5.74
N TRP A 25 -2.64 -14.26 -5.09
CA TRP A 25 -2.32 -13.00 -5.75
C TRP A 25 -0.82 -12.74 -5.67
N VAL A 26 -0.27 -12.18 -6.72
CA VAL A 26 1.12 -11.76 -6.79
C VAL A 26 1.17 -10.30 -7.23
N ILE A 27 1.83 -9.47 -6.44
CA ILE A 27 2.21 -8.12 -6.85
C ILE A 27 3.73 -8.03 -6.83
N THR A 28 4.29 -7.24 -7.75
CA THR A 28 5.73 -7.02 -7.83
C THR A 28 6.04 -5.54 -7.78
N ASP A 29 7.18 -5.20 -7.24
CA ASP A 29 7.77 -3.86 -7.35
C ASP A 29 6.79 -2.71 -7.00
N PRO A 30 6.11 -2.74 -5.85
CA PRO A 30 5.18 -1.69 -5.49
C PRO A 30 5.86 -0.32 -5.33
N HIS A 31 7.16 -0.28 -5.07
CA HIS A 31 7.97 0.94 -4.89
C HIS A 31 7.24 1.99 -4.03
N TYR A 32 6.79 1.57 -2.87
CA TYR A 32 6.07 2.45 -1.97
C TYR A 32 6.98 3.55 -1.44
N LEU A 33 6.54 4.78 -1.54
CA LEU A 33 7.14 5.93 -0.86
C LEU A 33 6.12 6.57 0.07
N SER A 34 6.48 6.69 1.34
CA SER A 34 5.61 7.35 2.32
C SER A 34 5.33 8.80 1.93
N PRO A 35 4.08 9.25 1.98
CA PRO A 35 3.75 10.66 1.74
C PRO A 35 4.36 11.61 2.76
N GLU A 36 4.82 11.12 3.93
CA GLU A 36 5.57 11.92 4.91
C GLU A 36 6.99 12.27 4.44
N LEU A 37 7.47 11.62 3.39
CA LEU A 37 8.83 11.79 2.87
C LEU A 37 8.91 12.79 1.71
N HIS A 38 7.80 13.39 1.30
CA HIS A 38 7.80 14.42 0.26
C HIS A 38 6.66 15.43 0.43
N ASP A 39 6.88 16.64 -0.06
CA ASP A 39 5.89 17.72 -0.10
C ASP A 39 5.37 18.01 -1.51
N GLN A 40 5.75 17.16 -2.48
CA GLN A 40 5.44 17.30 -3.90
C GLN A 40 6.01 18.57 -4.56
N ASP A 41 6.97 19.25 -3.93
CA ASP A 41 7.63 20.42 -4.47
C ASP A 41 8.82 20.06 -5.39
N VAL A 42 9.61 21.01 -5.78
CA VAL A 42 10.63 20.96 -6.86
C VAL A 42 11.56 19.75 -6.74
N ALA A 43 12.11 19.47 -5.56
CA ALA A 43 13.03 18.35 -5.37
C ALA A 43 12.34 17.00 -5.63
N PHE A 44 11.11 16.84 -5.14
CA PHE A 44 10.33 15.64 -5.38
C PHE A 44 9.93 15.50 -6.84
N GLN A 45 9.45 16.56 -7.47
CA GLN A 45 9.07 16.53 -8.89
C GLN A 45 10.26 16.19 -9.80
N LYS A 46 11.44 16.75 -9.51
CA LYS A 46 12.67 16.41 -10.22
C LYS A 46 13.01 14.92 -10.10
N MET A 47 12.91 14.37 -8.90
CA MET A 47 13.11 12.93 -8.67
C MET A 47 12.03 12.11 -9.40
N GLN A 48 10.76 12.45 -9.26
CA GLN A 48 9.63 11.79 -9.91
C GLN A 48 9.81 11.70 -11.43
N ASN A 49 10.27 12.76 -12.07
CA ASN A 49 10.54 12.80 -13.51
C ASN A 49 11.68 11.87 -13.96
N THR A 50 12.53 11.43 -13.03
CA THR A 50 13.64 10.50 -13.29
C THR A 50 13.40 9.09 -12.71
N ALA A 51 12.23 8.84 -12.14
CA ALA A 51 11.89 7.60 -11.46
C ALA A 51 11.48 6.45 -12.43
N ALA A 52 11.88 6.52 -13.70
CA ALA A 52 11.65 5.47 -14.71
C ALA A 52 10.18 5.01 -14.82
N GLY A 53 9.25 5.97 -14.76
CA GLY A 53 7.81 5.69 -14.87
C GLY A 53 7.13 5.25 -13.58
N LYS A 54 7.85 5.16 -12.47
CA LYS A 54 7.24 4.88 -11.17
C LYS A 54 6.40 6.08 -10.72
N ASP A 55 5.14 5.87 -10.43
CA ASP A 55 4.26 6.89 -9.88
C ASP A 55 4.30 6.84 -8.35
N LEU A 56 5.07 7.73 -7.75
CA LEU A 56 5.28 7.78 -6.29
C LEU A 56 4.28 8.67 -5.57
N VAL A 57 3.60 9.55 -6.30
CA VAL A 57 2.60 10.48 -5.74
C VAL A 57 1.43 9.74 -5.11
N TYR A 58 0.96 8.67 -5.77
CA TYR A 58 -0.21 7.89 -5.35
C TYR A 58 0.17 6.57 -4.68
N SER A 59 1.35 6.47 -4.07
CA SER A 59 1.82 5.24 -3.41
C SER A 59 0.86 4.77 -2.33
N LYS A 60 0.36 5.67 -1.50
CA LYS A 60 -0.57 5.37 -0.42
C LYS A 60 -1.93 4.92 -0.96
N GLU A 61 -2.46 5.64 -1.92
CA GLU A 61 -3.76 5.35 -2.54
C GLU A 61 -3.76 3.99 -3.23
N ARG A 62 -2.64 3.59 -3.85
CA ARG A 62 -2.49 2.25 -4.43
C ARG A 62 -2.55 1.16 -3.36
N MET A 63 -1.91 1.37 -2.21
CA MET A 63 -1.96 0.40 -1.11
C MET A 63 -3.36 0.35 -0.47
N GLU A 64 -4.05 1.49 -0.32
CA GLU A 64 -5.44 1.51 0.13
C GLU A 64 -6.36 0.78 -0.85
N ALA A 65 -6.16 0.95 -2.15
CA ALA A 65 -6.92 0.23 -3.17
C ALA A 65 -6.66 -1.28 -3.12
N LEU A 66 -5.40 -1.71 -2.89
CA LEU A 66 -5.06 -3.11 -2.69
C LEU A 66 -5.79 -3.71 -1.49
N VAL A 67 -5.79 -3.01 -0.35
CA VAL A 67 -6.52 -3.45 0.86
C VAL A 67 -8.01 -3.60 0.56
N ALA A 68 -8.62 -2.63 -0.12
CA ALA A 68 -10.02 -2.68 -0.49
C ALA A 68 -10.34 -3.86 -1.45
N GLN A 69 -9.45 -4.16 -2.40
CA GLN A 69 -9.60 -5.31 -3.28
C GLN A 69 -9.49 -6.63 -2.51
N VAL A 70 -8.50 -6.76 -1.61
CA VAL A 70 -8.38 -7.94 -0.74
C VAL A 70 -9.61 -8.11 0.14
N GLU A 71 -10.17 -7.01 0.67
CA GLU A 71 -11.41 -7.06 1.45
C GLU A 71 -12.60 -7.58 0.63
N SER A 72 -12.69 -7.21 -0.64
CA SER A 72 -13.74 -7.65 -1.55
C SER A 72 -13.58 -9.10 -2.01
N GLU A 73 -12.37 -9.48 -2.42
CA GLU A 73 -12.12 -10.75 -3.13
C GLU A 73 -11.61 -11.87 -2.22
N ARG A 74 -11.03 -11.52 -1.05
CA ARG A 74 -10.53 -12.48 -0.04
C ARG A 74 -9.59 -13.55 -0.60
N PRO A 75 -8.51 -13.19 -1.30
CA PRO A 75 -7.51 -14.17 -1.74
C PRO A 75 -6.91 -14.89 -0.54
N LYS A 76 -6.54 -16.14 -0.72
CA LYS A 76 -5.92 -16.93 0.34
C LYS A 76 -4.51 -16.46 0.68
N VAL A 77 -3.76 -16.07 -0.34
CA VAL A 77 -2.36 -15.63 -0.22
C VAL A 77 -2.12 -14.40 -1.08
N LEU A 78 -1.40 -13.43 -0.55
CA LEU A 78 -0.81 -12.32 -1.28
C LEU A 78 0.72 -12.48 -1.22
N ILE A 79 1.36 -12.60 -2.36
CA ILE A 79 2.83 -12.59 -2.49
C ILE A 79 3.24 -11.19 -2.97
N VAL A 80 4.16 -10.57 -2.25
CA VAL A 80 4.79 -9.29 -2.62
C VAL A 80 6.24 -9.58 -2.94
N SER A 81 6.63 -9.47 -4.22
CA SER A 81 7.96 -9.86 -4.70
C SER A 81 8.72 -8.65 -5.23
N GLY A 82 9.91 -8.42 -4.69
CA GLY A 82 10.82 -7.36 -5.12
C GLY A 82 10.41 -5.96 -4.65
N ASP A 83 11.33 -5.08 -4.66
CA ASP A 83 11.31 -3.62 -4.46
C ASP A 83 10.04 -3.06 -3.79
N MET A 84 9.82 -3.44 -2.53
CA MET A 84 8.63 -3.06 -1.76
C MET A 84 8.58 -1.55 -1.53
N THR A 85 9.75 -0.94 -1.30
CA THR A 85 9.91 0.50 -1.10
C THR A 85 10.66 1.15 -2.26
N PHE A 86 10.62 2.47 -2.34
CA PHE A 86 11.30 3.18 -3.41
C PHE A 86 12.83 3.03 -3.32
N ASN A 87 13.41 3.26 -2.13
CA ASN A 87 14.86 3.08 -1.90
C ASN A 87 15.16 2.67 -0.44
N GLY A 88 14.39 1.77 0.13
CA GLY A 88 14.64 1.24 1.46
C GLY A 88 14.36 2.24 2.59
N GLU A 89 13.47 3.22 2.38
CA GLU A 89 13.14 4.20 3.41
C GLU A 89 12.45 3.51 4.60
N TYR A 90 13.05 3.63 5.77
CA TYR A 90 12.54 3.01 7.00
C TYR A 90 11.07 3.39 7.29
N GLN A 91 10.71 4.66 7.08
CA GLN A 91 9.33 5.12 7.25
C GLN A 91 8.37 4.42 6.30
N SER A 92 8.76 4.25 5.04
CA SER A 92 7.97 3.53 4.04
C SER A 92 7.71 2.08 4.43
N PHE A 93 8.71 1.39 4.99
CA PHE A 93 8.55 0.02 5.50
C PHE A 93 7.57 -0.09 6.64
N ILE A 94 7.65 0.83 7.62
CA ILE A 94 6.71 0.84 8.76
C ILE A 94 5.27 1.01 8.28
N GLU A 95 5.03 1.90 7.33
CA GLU A 95 3.68 2.11 6.78
C GLU A 95 3.20 0.91 5.95
N LEU A 96 4.08 0.31 5.13
CA LEU A 96 3.75 -0.92 4.42
C LEU A 96 3.39 -2.07 5.36
N ALA A 97 4.14 -2.23 6.45
CA ALA A 97 3.84 -3.25 7.45
C ALA A 97 2.43 -3.08 8.04
N GLU A 98 1.96 -1.84 8.22
CA GLU A 98 0.59 -1.60 8.69
C GLU A 98 -0.45 -1.96 7.61
N PHE A 99 -0.19 -1.71 6.32
CA PHE A 99 -1.07 -2.18 5.25
C PHE A 99 -1.13 -3.72 5.22
N PHE A 100 0.00 -4.39 5.34
CA PHE A 100 0.04 -5.86 5.35
C PHE A 100 -0.67 -6.46 6.56
N LYS A 101 -0.52 -5.89 7.75
CA LYS A 101 -1.29 -6.30 8.94
C LYS A 101 -2.81 -6.16 8.73
N ARG A 102 -3.25 -5.10 8.06
CA ARG A 102 -4.67 -4.93 7.70
C ARG A 102 -5.14 -6.04 6.77
N ILE A 103 -4.33 -6.41 5.77
CA ILE A 103 -4.61 -7.50 4.84
C ILE A 103 -4.66 -8.85 5.59
N GLU A 104 -3.71 -9.12 6.48
CA GLU A 104 -3.70 -10.33 7.31
C GLU A 104 -4.90 -10.42 8.25
N ALA A 105 -5.35 -9.29 8.80
CA ALA A 105 -6.58 -9.23 9.61
C ALA A 105 -7.85 -9.60 8.82
N LEU A 106 -7.81 -9.52 7.49
CA LEU A 106 -8.86 -10.00 6.60
C LEU A 106 -8.81 -11.51 6.33
N GLY A 107 -7.80 -12.22 6.84
CA GLY A 107 -7.61 -13.66 6.68
C GLY A 107 -6.73 -14.07 5.49
N THR A 108 -6.11 -13.12 4.79
CA THR A 108 -5.15 -13.36 3.70
C THR A 108 -3.75 -13.53 4.28
N THR A 109 -3.04 -14.59 3.92
CA THR A 109 -1.62 -14.75 4.29
C THR A 109 -0.77 -13.83 3.40
N VAL A 110 0.07 -12.99 3.99
CA VAL A 110 1.00 -12.13 3.25
C VAL A 110 2.41 -12.73 3.30
N LEU A 111 3.01 -12.91 2.14
CA LEU A 111 4.41 -13.35 1.97
C LEU A 111 5.18 -12.26 1.25
N VAL A 112 6.29 -11.82 1.83
CA VAL A 112 7.10 -10.74 1.28
C VAL A 112 8.52 -11.21 0.97
N GLU A 113 9.07 -10.74 -0.14
CA GLU A 113 10.46 -10.93 -0.52
C GLU A 113 11.06 -9.57 -0.92
N PRO A 114 12.09 -9.08 -0.21
CA PRO A 114 12.69 -7.79 -0.51
C PRO A 114 13.48 -7.83 -1.83
N GLY A 115 13.46 -6.71 -2.55
CA GLY A 115 14.28 -6.49 -3.73
C GLY A 115 15.57 -5.72 -3.43
N ASN A 116 16.28 -5.34 -4.49
CA ASN A 116 17.56 -4.64 -4.37
C ASN A 116 17.41 -3.17 -3.92
N HIS A 117 16.25 -2.56 -4.10
CA HIS A 117 15.98 -1.21 -3.58
C HIS A 117 15.70 -1.19 -2.07
N ASP A 118 15.34 -2.32 -1.48
CA ASP A 118 14.84 -2.36 -0.11
C ASP A 118 15.92 -2.29 0.96
N ILE A 119 17.09 -2.85 0.70
CA ILE A 119 18.13 -3.03 1.72
C ILE A 119 19.43 -2.38 1.30
N ALA A 120 19.89 -1.38 2.08
CA ALA A 120 21.23 -0.81 2.06
C ALA A 120 21.72 -0.25 0.70
N ASP A 121 20.83 0.24 -0.15
CA ASP A 121 21.20 0.85 -1.43
C ASP A 121 21.83 2.26 -1.29
N GLY A 122 21.64 2.91 -0.12
CA GLY A 122 22.20 4.23 0.19
C GLY A 122 21.41 5.41 -0.38
N TRP A 123 20.26 5.18 -1.01
CA TRP A 123 19.49 6.20 -1.71
C TRP A 123 18.23 6.70 -0.97
N SER A 124 17.97 6.21 0.24
CA SER A 124 16.84 6.69 1.05
C SER A 124 16.89 8.19 1.29
N ARG A 125 15.82 8.89 0.88
CA ARG A 125 15.73 10.36 0.95
C ARG A 125 14.34 10.81 1.40
N LYS A 126 14.36 11.99 2.06
CA LYS A 126 13.18 12.87 2.21
C LYS A 126 13.36 14.06 1.28
N PHE A 127 12.28 14.49 0.64
CA PHE A 127 12.24 15.61 -0.30
C PHE A 127 11.41 16.74 0.30
N GLN A 128 12.01 17.94 0.35
CA GLN A 128 11.34 19.10 0.93
C GLN A 128 11.80 20.39 0.22
N GLY A 129 10.84 21.10 -0.37
CA GLY A 129 11.13 22.30 -1.16
C GLY A 129 12.05 21.98 -2.33
N ASN A 130 13.21 22.64 -2.36
CA ASN A 130 14.23 22.45 -3.39
C ASN A 130 15.31 21.41 -3.02
N GLU A 131 15.23 20.81 -1.83
CA GLU A 131 16.29 20.00 -1.25
C GLU A 131 15.83 18.54 -1.02
N ASN A 132 16.80 17.63 -0.95
CA ASN A 132 16.58 16.27 -0.45
C ASN A 132 17.56 15.97 0.68
N TYR A 133 17.09 15.16 1.63
CA TYR A 133 17.84 14.84 2.84
C TYR A 133 17.99 13.33 2.97
N LYS A 134 19.20 12.88 3.33
CA LYS A 134 19.42 11.47 3.66
C LYS A 134 18.69 11.12 4.95
N ILE A 135 17.98 9.99 4.95
CA ILE A 135 17.19 9.52 6.09
C ILE A 135 17.56 8.10 6.47
N LYS A 136 16.98 7.57 7.57
CA LYS A 136 17.17 6.19 7.99
C LYS A 136 16.70 5.24 6.89
N GLN A 137 17.56 4.31 6.56
CA GLN A 137 17.31 3.22 5.63
C GLN A 137 17.16 1.90 6.39
N MET A 138 16.38 0.98 5.84
CA MET A 138 16.33 -0.40 6.30
C MET A 138 17.67 -1.10 6.09
N THR A 139 18.01 -1.95 7.03
CA THR A 139 19.17 -2.85 6.96
C THR A 139 18.69 -4.29 7.12
N ALA A 140 19.56 -5.25 6.81
CA ALA A 140 19.25 -6.67 7.02
C ALA A 140 19.06 -7.07 8.50
N ALA A 141 19.36 -6.15 9.43
CA ALA A 141 19.20 -6.36 10.87
C ALA A 141 17.90 -5.77 11.45
N ASP A 142 17.23 -4.88 10.69
CA ASP A 142 15.93 -4.32 11.07
C ASP A 142 14.80 -5.29 10.78
#